data_ca1718f4e434c4d9b22984888ef5d8a1
#
_entry.id   ca1718f4e434c4d9b22984888ef5d8a1
#
_cell.length_a   1.000
_cell.length_b   1.000
_cell.length_c   1.000
_cell.angle_alpha   90.00
_cell.angle_beta   90.00
_cell.angle_gamma   90.00
#
_symmetry.space_group_name_H-M   'P 1'
#
loop_
_entity.id
_entity.type
_entity.pdbx_description
1 polymer ?
#
loop_
_entity_poly.entity_id
_entity_poly.type
_entity_poly.pdbx_seq_one_letter_code
_entity_poly.pdbx_strand_id
1 'polypeptide(L)'
;PKILIADEPTTALDVTIQAQIMRLLKQLQEKMGTSIILITHDLGIVAQIAKHVMVMYCGQAVEYSDVRSIYKNPLHPYTAGLLRSIPKLTDDDMEELPSIPGMVPSPSEKLQGCRFAPRCERCGARCKKEMPDLVTLEDGRKVRCFLYEGGVEG
;
A
#
# COMPACT_ATOMS: atom_id res chain seq x y z
N PRO A 1 13.27 -14.37 -18.30
CA PRO A 1 12.03 -13.64 -18.54
C PRO A 1 12.25 -12.14 -18.45
N LYS A 2 11.44 -11.35 -19.17
CA LYS A 2 11.48 -9.88 -19.06
C LYS A 2 10.82 -9.38 -17.77
N ILE A 3 9.83 -10.12 -17.26
CA ILE A 3 9.08 -9.82 -16.04
C ILE A 3 9.01 -11.10 -15.20
N LEU A 4 9.29 -10.96 -13.90
CA LEU A 4 9.10 -11.98 -12.88
C LEU A 4 8.05 -11.50 -11.89
N ILE A 5 7.02 -12.31 -11.66
CA ILE A 5 6.01 -12.05 -10.61
C ILE A 5 6.37 -12.92 -9.41
N ALA A 6 6.65 -12.30 -8.29
CA ALA A 6 6.91 -12.95 -7.01
C ALA A 6 5.74 -12.67 -6.06
N ASP A 7 4.89 -13.67 -5.89
CA ASP A 7 3.70 -13.58 -5.04
C ASP A 7 4.00 -14.17 -3.66
N GLU A 8 4.06 -13.30 -2.66
CA GLU A 8 4.41 -13.60 -1.26
C GLU A 8 5.64 -14.51 -1.10
N PRO A 9 6.78 -14.20 -1.75
CA PRO A 9 7.91 -15.14 -1.84
C PRO A 9 8.61 -15.38 -0.50
N THR A 10 8.26 -14.65 0.54
CA THR A 10 8.87 -14.72 1.88
C THR A 10 7.90 -15.17 2.96
N THR A 11 6.66 -15.49 2.62
CA THR A 11 5.65 -15.94 3.59
C THR A 11 6.07 -17.24 4.27
N ALA A 12 5.91 -17.29 5.59
CA ALA A 12 6.30 -18.42 6.46
C ALA A 12 7.81 -18.75 6.48
N LEU A 13 8.68 -17.85 6.04
CA LEU A 13 10.14 -18.01 6.15
C LEU A 13 10.69 -17.21 7.32
N ASP A 14 11.77 -17.69 7.91
CA ASP A 14 12.52 -16.93 8.91
C ASP A 14 13.25 -15.73 8.27
N VAL A 15 13.60 -14.73 9.09
CA VAL A 15 14.20 -13.46 8.65
C VAL A 15 15.48 -13.66 7.84
N THR A 16 16.28 -14.70 8.16
CA THR A 16 17.53 -14.99 7.47
C THR A 16 17.27 -15.48 6.05
N ILE A 17 16.33 -16.40 5.89
CA ILE A 17 15.94 -16.92 4.57
C ILE A 17 15.24 -15.84 3.75
N GLN A 18 14.36 -15.03 4.36
CA GLN A 18 13.77 -13.88 3.70
C GLN A 18 14.84 -12.96 3.09
N ALA A 19 15.86 -12.60 3.86
CA ALA A 19 16.94 -11.75 3.38
C ALA A 19 17.76 -12.40 2.24
N GLN A 20 17.88 -13.73 2.24
CA GLN A 20 18.54 -14.46 1.15
C GLN A 20 17.71 -14.44 -0.14
N ILE A 21 16.41 -14.69 -0.06
CA ILE A 21 15.49 -14.62 -1.19
C ILE A 21 15.49 -13.22 -1.80
N MET A 22 15.41 -12.18 -0.97
CA MET A 22 15.42 -10.80 -1.45
C MET A 22 16.74 -10.43 -2.15
N ARG A 23 17.87 -10.90 -1.64
CA ARG A 23 19.18 -10.75 -2.31
C ARG A 23 19.23 -11.48 -3.65
N LEU A 24 18.68 -12.69 -3.72
CA LEU A 24 18.61 -13.45 -4.96
C LEU A 24 17.76 -12.74 -6.02
N LEU A 25 16.58 -12.23 -5.66
CA LEU A 25 15.72 -11.46 -6.55
C LEU A 25 16.45 -10.22 -7.09
N LYS A 26 17.14 -9.49 -6.23
CA LYS A 26 17.92 -8.32 -6.62
C LYS A 26 19.06 -8.70 -7.60
N GLN A 27 19.78 -9.79 -7.34
CA GLN A 27 20.83 -10.28 -8.25
C GLN A 27 20.26 -10.70 -9.60
N LEU A 28 19.08 -11.34 -9.64
CA LEU A 28 18.41 -11.67 -10.90
C LEU A 28 18.05 -10.42 -11.69
N GLN A 29 17.51 -9.40 -11.01
CA GLN A 29 17.19 -8.11 -11.64
C GLN A 29 18.44 -7.46 -12.26
N GLU A 30 19.55 -7.41 -11.50
CA GLU A 30 20.80 -6.77 -11.92
C GLU A 30 21.49 -7.54 -13.06
N LYS A 31 21.55 -8.87 -12.99
CA LYS A 31 22.28 -9.70 -13.97
C LYS A 31 21.48 -9.92 -15.26
N MET A 32 20.16 -10.03 -15.18
CA MET A 32 19.32 -10.42 -16.30
C MET A 32 18.48 -9.26 -16.86
N GLY A 33 18.51 -8.08 -16.22
CA GLY A 33 17.64 -6.96 -16.61
C GLY A 33 16.15 -7.24 -16.45
N THR A 34 15.77 -8.23 -15.62
CA THR A 34 14.40 -8.64 -15.41
C THR A 34 13.67 -7.63 -14.52
N SER A 35 12.50 -7.19 -14.94
CA SER A 35 11.62 -6.41 -14.06
C SER A 35 10.92 -7.33 -13.07
N ILE A 36 10.84 -6.93 -11.80
CA ILE A 36 10.21 -7.73 -10.74
C ILE A 36 8.94 -7.04 -10.27
N ILE A 37 7.83 -7.76 -10.27
CA ILE A 37 6.59 -7.40 -9.57
C ILE A 37 6.55 -8.24 -8.30
N LEU A 38 6.72 -7.57 -7.16
CA LEU A 38 6.63 -8.20 -5.85
C LEU A 38 5.27 -7.95 -5.23
N ILE A 39 4.56 -9.02 -4.88
CA ILE A 39 3.30 -8.98 -4.12
C ILE A 39 3.64 -9.39 -2.70
N THR A 40 3.39 -8.51 -1.73
CA THR A 40 3.69 -8.75 -0.32
C THR A 40 2.88 -7.83 0.59
N HIS A 41 2.66 -8.27 1.82
CA HIS A 41 2.12 -7.44 2.89
C HIS A 41 3.21 -6.88 3.83
N ASP A 42 4.48 -7.22 3.58
CA ASP A 42 5.61 -6.76 4.39
C ASP A 42 6.11 -5.39 3.90
N LEU A 43 5.69 -4.35 4.61
CA LEU A 43 6.09 -2.98 4.31
C LEU A 43 7.60 -2.75 4.51
N GLY A 44 8.26 -3.49 5.41
CA GLY A 44 9.71 -3.40 5.61
C GLY A 44 10.49 -3.88 4.37
N ILE A 45 10.04 -4.94 3.74
CA ILE A 45 10.61 -5.43 2.47
C ILE A 45 10.36 -4.43 1.35
N VAL A 46 9.13 -3.91 1.24
CA VAL A 46 8.79 -2.89 0.23
C VAL A 46 9.70 -1.68 0.32
N ALA A 47 9.94 -1.17 1.54
CA ALA A 47 10.81 -0.01 1.76
C ALA A 47 12.26 -0.21 1.27
N GLN A 48 12.75 -1.45 1.33
CA GLN A 48 14.15 -1.78 0.99
C GLN A 48 14.40 -1.94 -0.50
N ILE A 49 13.44 -2.47 -1.27
CA ILE A 49 13.70 -2.91 -2.64
C ILE A 49 12.80 -2.31 -3.71
N ALA A 50 11.61 -1.85 -3.34
CA ALA A 50 10.67 -1.31 -4.31
C ALA A 50 11.11 0.09 -4.79
N LYS A 51 10.96 0.35 -6.10
CA LYS A 51 11.05 1.71 -6.66
C LYS A 51 9.71 2.39 -6.65
N HIS A 52 8.67 1.67 -7.05
CA HIS A 52 7.28 2.12 -7.07
C HIS A 52 6.41 1.15 -6.29
N VAL A 53 5.37 1.65 -5.68
CA VAL A 53 4.44 0.89 -4.85
C VAL A 53 3.02 1.16 -5.33
N MET A 54 2.27 0.09 -5.50
CA MET A 54 0.83 0.12 -5.68
C MET A 54 0.18 -0.46 -4.43
N VAL A 55 -0.52 0.38 -3.67
CA VAL A 55 -1.29 -0.07 -2.52
C VAL A 55 -2.66 -0.52 -2.99
N MET A 56 -3.07 -1.72 -2.57
CA MET A 56 -4.35 -2.31 -2.92
C MET A 56 -5.23 -2.51 -1.70
N TYR A 57 -6.53 -2.27 -1.84
CA TYR A 57 -7.53 -2.57 -0.82
C TYR A 57 -8.77 -3.21 -1.46
N CYS A 58 -9.18 -4.37 -0.96
CA CYS A 58 -10.34 -5.13 -1.47
C CYS A 58 -10.33 -5.26 -3.00
N GLY A 59 -9.19 -5.60 -3.60
CA GLY A 59 -9.04 -5.82 -5.05
C GLY A 59 -8.96 -4.56 -5.90
N GLN A 60 -8.80 -3.37 -5.30
CA GLN A 60 -8.63 -2.10 -6.03
C GLN A 60 -7.33 -1.41 -5.68
N ALA A 61 -6.67 -0.84 -6.69
CA ALA A 61 -5.57 0.09 -6.47
C ALA A 61 -6.11 1.38 -5.84
N VAL A 62 -5.63 1.70 -4.64
CA VAL A 62 -6.04 2.90 -3.90
C VAL A 62 -4.99 4.00 -3.96
N GLU A 63 -3.71 3.64 -4.10
CA GLU A 63 -2.62 4.59 -4.24
C GLU A 63 -1.47 3.99 -5.06
N TYR A 64 -0.81 4.81 -5.88
CA TYR A 64 0.40 4.44 -6.62
C TYR A 64 1.39 5.61 -6.62
N SER A 65 2.62 5.32 -6.23
CA SER A 65 3.69 6.32 -6.19
C SER A 65 5.07 5.66 -6.12
N ASP A 66 6.12 6.47 -6.17
CA ASP A 66 7.44 6.03 -5.72
C ASP A 66 7.43 5.69 -4.23
N VAL A 67 8.33 4.80 -3.81
CA VAL A 67 8.37 4.29 -2.45
C VAL A 67 8.57 5.39 -1.40
N ARG A 68 9.40 6.39 -1.69
CA ARG A 68 9.70 7.47 -0.71
C ARG A 68 8.48 8.34 -0.45
N SER A 69 7.72 8.67 -1.50
CA SER A 69 6.49 9.44 -1.38
C SER A 69 5.43 8.69 -0.58
N ILE A 70 5.26 7.38 -0.80
CA ILE A 70 4.36 6.53 0.00
C ILE A 70 4.68 6.64 1.49
N TYR A 71 5.96 6.48 1.87
CA TYR A 71 6.35 6.46 3.29
C TYR A 71 6.38 7.85 3.95
N LYS A 72 6.69 8.91 3.19
CA LYS A 72 6.78 10.27 3.74
C LYS A 72 5.45 11.00 3.78
N ASN A 73 4.64 10.85 2.74
CA ASN A 73 3.40 11.59 2.56
C ASN A 73 2.36 10.72 1.84
N PRO A 74 1.81 9.69 2.52
CA PRO A 74 0.75 8.86 1.97
C PRO A 74 -0.50 9.70 1.71
N LEU A 75 -1.15 9.47 0.57
CA LEU A 75 -2.33 10.21 0.15
C LEU A 75 -3.62 9.54 0.62
N HIS A 76 -3.73 8.24 0.39
CA HIS A 76 -4.94 7.51 0.72
C HIS A 76 -5.03 7.23 2.23
N PRO A 77 -6.18 7.45 2.90
CA PRO A 77 -6.32 7.21 4.34
C PRO A 77 -5.98 5.77 4.77
N TYR A 78 -6.21 4.78 3.91
CA TYR A 78 -5.79 3.40 4.16
C TYR A 78 -4.26 3.27 4.20
N THR A 79 -3.55 3.84 3.23
CA THR A 79 -2.07 3.85 3.19
C THR A 79 -1.50 4.51 4.45
N ALA A 80 -2.06 5.66 4.82
CA ALA A 80 -1.67 6.35 6.04
C ALA A 80 -1.91 5.50 7.30
N GLY A 81 -3.04 4.80 7.37
CA GLY A 81 -3.35 3.86 8.45
C GLY A 81 -2.36 2.69 8.53
N LEU A 82 -2.03 2.07 7.39
CA LEU A 82 -1.03 0.98 7.33
C LEU A 82 0.33 1.42 7.85
N LEU A 83 0.81 2.61 7.43
CA LEU A 83 2.11 3.12 7.84
C LEU A 83 2.14 3.51 9.32
N ARG A 84 1.03 3.99 9.89
CA ARG A 84 0.92 4.25 11.33
C ARG A 84 0.98 2.97 12.17
N SER A 85 0.56 1.83 11.62
CA SER A 85 0.59 0.54 12.32
C SER A 85 1.97 -0.14 12.31
N ILE A 86 2.99 0.47 11.68
CA ILE A 86 4.36 -0.05 11.71
C ILE A 86 5.01 0.38 13.04
N PRO A 87 5.56 -0.58 13.84
CA PRO A 87 6.30 -0.24 15.05
C PRO A 87 7.50 0.66 14.72
N LYS A 88 7.67 1.73 15.47
CA LYS A 88 8.87 2.57 15.40
C LYS A 88 9.80 2.21 16.55
N LEU A 89 11.10 2.25 16.30
CA LEU A 89 12.13 1.98 17.32
C LEU A 89 12.10 2.96 18.51
N THR A 90 11.36 4.08 18.37
CA THR A 90 11.21 5.12 19.38
C THR A 90 9.90 5.02 20.16
N ASP A 91 9.02 4.07 19.80
CA ASP A 91 7.78 3.90 20.53
C ASP A 91 8.11 3.23 21.88
N ASP A 92 7.73 3.87 22.98
CA ASP A 92 7.85 3.28 24.32
C ASP A 92 7.03 2.00 24.37
N ASP A 93 7.57 0.95 25.01
CA ASP A 93 7.01 -0.43 25.07
C ASP A 93 5.58 -0.53 25.61
N MET A 94 4.92 0.58 25.92
CA MET A 94 3.61 0.65 26.59
C MET A 94 2.49 1.28 25.75
N GLU A 95 2.76 1.82 24.55
CA GLU A 95 1.69 2.34 23.69
C GLU A 95 1.16 1.27 22.76
N GLU A 96 -0.16 1.05 22.79
CA GLU A 96 -0.84 0.21 21.80
C GLU A 96 -0.60 0.77 20.39
N LEU A 97 -0.06 -0.05 19.51
CA LEU A 97 0.12 0.34 18.10
C LEU A 97 -1.22 0.72 17.48
N PRO A 98 -1.31 1.91 16.85
CA PRO A 98 -2.53 2.34 16.22
C PRO A 98 -2.93 1.36 15.11
N SER A 99 -4.09 0.74 15.25
CA SER A 99 -4.66 -0.17 14.25
C SER A 99 -5.75 0.54 13.44
N ILE A 100 -5.95 0.10 12.20
CA ILE A 100 -7.06 0.58 11.39
C ILE A 100 -8.36 0.00 11.96
N PRO A 101 -9.29 0.82 12.46
CA PRO A 101 -10.51 0.33 13.12
C PRO A 101 -11.43 -0.42 12.15
N GLY A 102 -12.29 -1.26 12.71
CA GLY A 102 -13.32 -2.00 11.97
C GLY A 102 -12.81 -3.23 11.21
N MET A 103 -13.73 -3.99 10.67
CA MET A 103 -13.44 -5.23 9.93
C MET A 103 -13.28 -4.96 8.43
N VAL A 104 -12.45 -5.78 7.78
CA VAL A 104 -12.36 -5.76 6.32
C VAL A 104 -13.67 -6.31 5.74
N PRO A 105 -14.29 -5.61 4.78
CA PRO A 105 -15.50 -6.09 4.14
C PRO A 105 -15.31 -7.47 3.52
N SER A 106 -16.36 -8.31 3.60
CA SER A 106 -16.32 -9.62 2.94
C SER A 106 -16.19 -9.46 1.42
N PRO A 107 -15.45 -10.36 0.74
CA PRO A 107 -15.40 -10.37 -0.73
C PRO A 107 -16.78 -10.48 -1.40
N SER A 108 -17.75 -11.05 -0.72
CA SER A 108 -19.16 -11.19 -1.19
C SER A 108 -19.98 -9.93 -0.97
N GLU A 109 -19.50 -8.98 -0.17
CA GLU A 109 -20.23 -7.75 0.16
C GLU A 109 -20.18 -6.77 -1.02
N LYS A 110 -21.35 -6.41 -1.54
CA LYS A 110 -21.50 -5.42 -2.62
C LYS A 110 -21.45 -4.01 -2.03
N LEU A 111 -20.27 -3.45 -1.89
CA LEU A 111 -20.09 -2.05 -1.53
C LEU A 111 -20.44 -1.15 -2.72
N GLN A 112 -21.38 -0.23 -2.55
CA GLN A 112 -21.78 0.71 -3.61
C GLN A 112 -20.77 1.82 -3.84
N GLY A 113 -20.08 2.27 -2.78
CA GLY A 113 -19.14 3.38 -2.80
C GLY A 113 -17.69 2.95 -2.63
N CYS A 114 -16.89 3.87 -2.09
CA CYS A 114 -15.50 3.62 -1.76
C CYS A 114 -15.37 2.40 -0.85
N ARG A 115 -14.56 1.42 -1.25
CA ARG A 115 -14.42 0.16 -0.51
C ARG A 115 -13.84 0.34 0.89
N PHE A 116 -13.08 1.41 1.11
CA PHE A 116 -12.51 1.76 2.41
C PHE A 116 -13.46 2.62 3.26
N ALA A 117 -14.58 3.13 2.72
CA ALA A 117 -15.50 4.02 3.43
C ALA A 117 -15.93 3.53 4.83
N PRO A 118 -16.24 2.22 5.06
CA PRO A 118 -16.65 1.73 6.38
C PRO A 118 -15.58 1.88 7.49
N ARG A 119 -14.31 2.00 7.10
CA ARG A 119 -13.15 2.07 8.01
C ARG A 119 -12.39 3.40 7.93
N CYS A 120 -12.88 4.32 7.11
CA CYS A 120 -12.19 5.57 6.82
C CYS A 120 -12.58 6.66 7.81
N GLU A 121 -11.64 7.15 8.59
CA GLU A 121 -11.82 8.28 9.52
C GLU A 121 -12.24 9.59 8.81
N ARG A 122 -11.91 9.71 7.51
CA ARG A 122 -12.23 10.86 6.66
C ARG A 122 -13.41 10.60 5.71
N CYS A 123 -14.28 9.64 6.05
CA CYS A 123 -15.40 9.24 5.22
C CYS A 123 -16.46 10.35 5.12
N GLY A 124 -16.70 10.85 3.92
CA GLY A 124 -17.81 11.76 3.62
C GLY A 124 -19.05 11.04 3.08
N ALA A 125 -20.14 11.80 2.91
CA ALA A 125 -21.41 11.25 2.39
C ALA A 125 -21.27 10.65 0.98
N ARG A 126 -20.45 11.26 0.13
CA ARG A 126 -20.18 10.81 -1.24
C ARG A 126 -19.45 9.46 -1.25
N CYS A 127 -18.51 9.25 -0.31
CA CYS A 127 -17.76 7.99 -0.20
C CYS A 127 -18.64 6.76 0.00
N LYS A 128 -19.83 6.92 0.61
CA LYS A 128 -20.78 5.81 0.86
C LYS A 128 -21.60 5.43 -0.36
N LYS A 129 -21.71 6.34 -1.33
CA LYS A 129 -22.61 6.21 -2.50
C LYS A 129 -21.86 5.96 -3.79
N GLU A 130 -20.68 6.53 -3.94
CA GLU A 130 -19.94 6.57 -5.18
C GLU A 130 -18.52 6.01 -4.98
N MET A 131 -18.01 5.35 -6.02
CA MET A 131 -16.63 4.89 -6.08
C MET A 131 -15.78 6.04 -6.67
N PRO A 132 -14.73 6.49 -5.96
CA PRO A 132 -13.82 7.49 -6.54
C PRO A 132 -13.00 6.88 -7.69
N ASP A 133 -12.68 7.71 -8.69
CA ASP A 133 -11.76 7.33 -9.74
C ASP A 133 -10.31 7.33 -9.27
N LEU A 134 -9.44 6.58 -9.97
CA LEU A 134 -8.00 6.65 -9.76
C LEU A 134 -7.45 7.87 -10.51
N VAL A 135 -7.34 8.99 -9.83
CA VAL A 135 -6.86 10.25 -10.41
C VAL A 135 -5.35 10.32 -10.38
N THR A 136 -4.75 10.98 -11.38
CA THR A 136 -3.31 11.27 -11.41
C THR A 136 -3.12 12.73 -11.01
N LEU A 137 -2.27 12.96 -10.00
CA LEU A 137 -1.92 14.29 -9.53
C LEU A 137 -0.81 14.92 -10.38
N GLU A 138 -0.56 16.22 -10.22
CA GLU A 138 0.47 16.96 -10.95
C GLU A 138 1.88 16.38 -10.77
N ASP A 139 2.18 15.83 -9.60
CA ASP A 139 3.45 15.17 -9.29
C ASP A 139 3.57 13.73 -9.82
N GLY A 140 2.57 13.26 -10.59
CA GLY A 140 2.53 11.94 -11.20
C GLY A 140 2.06 10.82 -10.28
N ARG A 141 1.81 11.08 -8.99
CA ARG A 141 1.21 10.10 -8.08
C ARG A 141 -0.25 9.84 -8.45
N LYS A 142 -0.73 8.64 -8.14
CA LYS A 142 -2.13 8.29 -8.39
C LYS A 142 -2.81 7.91 -7.09
N VAL A 143 -4.04 8.39 -6.91
CA VAL A 143 -4.83 8.11 -5.71
C VAL A 143 -6.31 7.95 -6.05
N ARG A 144 -6.96 6.99 -5.41
CA ARG A 144 -8.40 6.71 -5.55
C ARG A 144 -9.13 7.23 -4.30
N CYS A 145 -9.33 8.55 -4.23
CA CYS A 145 -9.96 9.18 -3.09
C CYS A 145 -10.58 10.53 -3.45
N PHE A 146 -11.81 10.78 -3.01
CA PHE A 146 -12.51 12.05 -3.26
C PHE A 146 -11.82 13.27 -2.66
N LEU A 147 -10.93 13.10 -1.70
CA LEU A 147 -10.11 14.20 -1.17
C LEU A 147 -9.21 14.85 -2.21
N TYR A 148 -9.00 14.19 -3.35
CA TYR A 148 -8.09 14.61 -4.42
C TYR A 148 -8.80 14.77 -5.76
N GLU A 149 -10.12 14.57 -5.83
CA GLU A 149 -10.91 14.90 -7.01
C GLU A 149 -11.17 16.42 -7.03
N GLY A 150 -10.56 17.12 -7.97
CA GLY A 150 -10.77 18.56 -8.14
C GLY A 150 -9.52 19.42 -8.00
N GLY A 151 -8.32 18.83 -7.93
CA GLY A 151 -7.09 19.56 -7.66
C GLY A 151 -6.98 19.94 -6.19
N VAL A 152 -5.78 19.95 -5.67
CA VAL A 152 -5.49 20.29 -4.27
C VAL A 152 -5.99 21.70 -3.99
N GLU A 153 -7.19 21.85 -3.43
CA GLU A 153 -7.50 23.06 -2.68
C GLU A 153 -7.02 22.85 -1.25
N GLY A 154 -6.00 23.64 -0.92
CA GLY A 154 -5.35 24.10 0.26
C GLY A 154 -5.40 23.33 1.57
#